data_a4e955b71802d471e5400d4c06e36b1f
#
_entry.id   a4e955b71802d471e5400d4c06e36b1f
#
_cell.length_a   1.000
_cell.length_b   1.000
_cell.length_c   1.000
_cell.angle_alpha   90.00
_cell.angle_beta   90.00
_cell.angle_gamma   90.00
#
_symmetry.space_group_name_H-M   'P 1'
#
loop_
_entity.id
_entity.type
_entity.pdbx_description
1 polymer ?
#
loop_
_entity_poly.entity_id
_entity_poly.type
_entity_poly.pdbx_seq_one_letter_code
_entity_poly.pdbx_strand_id
1 'polypeptide(L)'
;MFSALCAAAMVTSVSAQGGKDMLSNGIKYLDVPYVAHTLEADGPEKLVINCDEVDCTTLVEYVLAETLTPKLADGDISESAFADNLQKIRYRDGKIDGYTSRLHYIADWINNGVRNGFLQDVTGAMSPDTERLS
;
A
#
# COMPACT_ATOMS: atom_id res chain seq x y z
N MET A 1 19.91 24.02 23.44
CA MET A 1 19.25 24.69 22.32
C MET A 1 19.69 24.17 20.93
N PHE A 2 20.05 22.91 20.78
CA PHE A 2 20.53 22.34 19.49
C PHE A 2 19.77 21.07 19.05
N SER A 3 18.56 20.81 19.56
CA SER A 3 17.86 19.53 19.28
C SER A 3 16.71 19.62 18.26
N ALA A 4 16.32 20.81 17.79
CA ALA A 4 15.14 20.97 16.94
C ALA A 4 15.44 20.97 15.42
N LEU A 5 16.69 21.14 15.00
CA LEU A 5 17.03 21.25 13.57
C LEU A 5 17.32 19.89 12.91
N CYS A 6 17.69 18.88 13.68
CA CYS A 6 17.99 17.54 13.16
C CYS A 6 16.73 16.70 12.82
N ALA A 7 15.61 16.96 13.49
CA ALA A 7 14.38 16.17 13.29
C ALA A 7 13.67 16.53 11.97
N ALA A 8 13.70 17.79 11.54
CA ALA A 8 13.04 18.23 10.30
C ALA A 8 13.74 17.72 9.02
N ALA A 9 15.07 17.55 9.07
CA ALA A 9 15.83 17.05 7.93
C ALA A 9 15.66 15.53 7.70
N MET A 10 15.40 14.76 8.77
CA MET A 10 15.16 13.31 8.65
C MET A 10 13.77 12.97 8.08
N VAL A 11 12.75 13.79 8.34
CA VAL A 11 11.39 13.54 7.82
C VAL A 11 11.32 13.74 6.31
N THR A 12 12.04 14.73 5.77
CA THR A 12 12.07 14.98 4.33
C THR A 12 12.88 13.94 3.55
N SER A 13 13.91 13.34 4.15
CA SER A 13 14.71 12.29 3.49
C SER A 13 13.96 10.95 3.43
N VAL A 14 13.17 10.60 4.44
CA VAL A 14 12.35 9.38 4.45
C VAL A 14 11.25 9.43 3.40
N SER A 15 10.58 10.58 3.23
CA SER A 15 9.53 10.75 2.21
C SER A 15 10.07 10.67 0.79
N ALA A 16 11.26 11.25 0.54
CA ALA A 16 11.89 11.21 -0.78
C ALA A 16 12.39 9.81 -1.15
N GLN A 17 12.86 9.03 -0.19
CA GLN A 17 13.30 7.65 -0.42
C GLN A 17 12.10 6.73 -0.69
N GLY A 18 11.01 6.84 0.07
CA GLY A 18 9.81 6.06 -0.14
C GLY A 18 9.21 6.25 -1.54
N GLY A 19 9.21 7.47 -2.06
CA GLY A 19 8.76 7.74 -3.42
C GLY A 19 9.61 7.08 -4.51
N LYS A 20 10.93 7.04 -4.33
CA LYS A 20 11.84 6.35 -5.26
C LYS A 20 11.67 4.83 -5.21
N ASP A 21 11.51 4.27 -4.04
CA ASP A 21 11.29 2.83 -3.87
C ASP A 21 9.94 2.42 -4.47
N MET A 22 8.88 3.21 -4.30
CA MET A 22 7.57 2.97 -4.89
C MET A 22 7.62 2.95 -6.42
N LEU A 23 8.31 3.91 -7.05
CA LEU A 23 8.50 3.92 -8.51
C LEU A 23 9.29 2.70 -8.98
N SER A 24 10.38 2.36 -8.31
CA SER A 24 11.21 1.20 -8.63
C SER A 24 10.42 -0.11 -8.51
N ASN A 25 9.58 -0.24 -7.51
CA ASN A 25 8.71 -1.39 -7.32
C ASN A 25 7.63 -1.44 -8.39
N GLY A 26 7.02 -0.29 -8.75
CA GLY A 26 6.01 -0.23 -9.82
C GLY A 26 6.55 -0.62 -11.19
N ILE A 27 7.78 -0.25 -11.53
CA ILE A 27 8.43 -0.58 -12.81
C ILE A 27 8.56 -2.10 -13.01
N LYS A 28 8.66 -2.90 -11.94
CA LYS A 28 8.73 -4.37 -12.02
C LYS A 28 7.48 -4.99 -12.64
N TYR A 29 6.35 -4.29 -12.61
CA TYR A 29 5.06 -4.75 -13.15
C TYR A 29 4.80 -4.28 -14.59
N LEU A 30 5.78 -3.64 -15.25
CA LEU A 30 5.69 -3.40 -16.69
C LEU A 30 5.60 -4.74 -17.42
N ASP A 31 4.67 -4.82 -18.37
CA ASP A 31 4.39 -6.02 -19.16
C ASP A 31 3.71 -7.18 -18.39
N VAL A 32 3.40 -7.02 -17.11
CA VAL A 32 2.56 -7.98 -16.39
C VAL A 32 1.13 -7.90 -16.90
N PRO A 33 0.48 -9.03 -17.28
CA PRO A 33 -0.86 -9.04 -17.85
C PRO A 33 -1.89 -8.42 -16.92
N TYR A 34 -2.80 -7.60 -17.47
CA TYR A 34 -3.97 -7.12 -16.76
C TYR A 34 -5.04 -8.21 -16.76
N VAL A 35 -5.36 -8.73 -15.59
CA VAL A 35 -6.41 -9.75 -15.39
C VAL A 35 -7.29 -9.35 -14.21
N ALA A 36 -8.59 -9.21 -14.47
CA ALA A 36 -9.56 -8.90 -13.42
C ALA A 36 -9.91 -10.16 -12.59
N HIS A 37 -10.37 -9.95 -11.36
CA HIS A 37 -10.85 -11.01 -10.46
C HIS A 37 -9.82 -12.05 -10.02
N THR A 38 -8.54 -11.71 -10.02
CA THR A 38 -7.46 -12.61 -9.57
C THR A 38 -7.51 -12.95 -8.08
N LEU A 39 -8.32 -12.22 -7.29
CA LEU A 39 -8.52 -12.46 -5.85
C LEU A 39 -9.71 -13.37 -5.54
N GLU A 40 -10.51 -13.71 -6.55
CA GLU A 40 -11.68 -14.58 -6.37
C GLU A 40 -11.21 -16.04 -6.30
N ALA A 41 -11.40 -16.67 -5.15
CA ALA A 41 -11.05 -18.06 -4.92
C ALA A 41 -12.21 -18.79 -4.24
N ASP A 42 -12.37 -20.06 -4.56
CA ASP A 42 -13.36 -20.90 -3.90
C ASP A 42 -13.00 -21.13 -2.42
N GLY A 43 -14.03 -21.16 -1.58
CA GLY A 43 -13.89 -21.46 -0.16
C GLY A 43 -13.82 -20.22 0.74
N PRO A 44 -13.30 -20.37 1.97
CA PRO A 44 -13.19 -19.26 2.92
C PRO A 44 -12.24 -18.18 2.42
N GLU A 45 -12.55 -16.92 2.77
CA GLU A 45 -11.70 -15.77 2.45
C GLU A 45 -10.29 -15.98 3.00
N LYS A 46 -9.29 -15.73 2.17
CA LYS A 46 -7.87 -15.85 2.50
C LYS A 46 -7.03 -14.84 1.74
N LEU A 47 -5.84 -14.55 2.24
CA LEU A 47 -4.90 -13.72 1.52
C LEU A 47 -4.42 -14.44 0.25
N VAL A 48 -4.77 -13.90 -0.91
CA VAL A 48 -4.28 -14.34 -2.23
C VAL A 48 -3.15 -13.43 -2.66
N ILE A 49 -2.03 -14.02 -3.07
CA ILE A 49 -0.88 -13.31 -3.66
C ILE A 49 -0.65 -13.90 -5.05
N ASN A 50 -0.83 -13.07 -6.08
CA ASN A 50 -0.58 -13.41 -7.48
C ASN A 50 0.05 -12.18 -8.15
N CYS A 51 1.38 -12.15 -8.21
CA CYS A 51 2.12 -11.05 -8.82
C CYS A 51 2.35 -11.23 -10.34
N ASP A 52 1.93 -12.36 -10.91
CA ASP A 52 2.06 -12.67 -12.34
C ASP A 52 0.89 -12.10 -13.16
N GLU A 53 -0.19 -11.72 -12.50
CA GLU A 53 -1.37 -11.12 -13.10
C GLU A 53 -1.92 -10.05 -12.14
N VAL A 54 -2.19 -8.86 -12.64
CA VAL A 54 -2.66 -7.75 -11.79
C VAL A 54 -3.84 -7.02 -12.42
N ASP A 55 -4.67 -6.43 -11.59
CA ASP A 55 -5.59 -5.37 -11.96
C ASP A 55 -5.13 -4.02 -11.37
N CYS A 56 -5.89 -2.94 -11.58
CA CYS A 56 -5.52 -1.62 -11.09
C CYS A 56 -5.40 -1.54 -9.56
N THR A 57 -6.18 -2.31 -8.83
CA THR A 57 -6.15 -2.32 -7.35
C THR A 57 -5.01 -3.17 -6.83
N THR A 58 -4.90 -4.41 -7.31
CA THR A 58 -3.85 -5.34 -6.88
C THR A 58 -2.44 -4.85 -7.20
N LEU A 59 -2.26 -4.18 -8.35
CA LEU A 59 -1.01 -3.51 -8.69
C LEU A 59 -0.59 -2.51 -7.60
N VAL A 60 -1.48 -1.60 -7.23
CA VAL A 60 -1.19 -0.59 -6.20
C VAL A 60 -0.94 -1.23 -4.84
N GLU A 61 -1.71 -2.26 -4.48
CA GLU A 61 -1.53 -2.99 -3.23
C GLU A 61 -0.16 -3.69 -3.15
N TYR A 62 0.27 -4.37 -4.21
CA TYR A 62 1.57 -5.03 -4.25
C TYR A 62 2.73 -4.05 -4.19
N VAL A 63 2.68 -2.99 -4.99
CA VAL A 63 3.70 -1.93 -5.00
C VAL A 63 3.82 -1.26 -3.63
N LEU A 64 2.69 -0.97 -2.99
CA LEU A 64 2.65 -0.36 -1.66
C LEU A 64 3.15 -1.32 -0.58
N ALA A 65 2.71 -2.59 -0.60
CA ALA A 65 3.16 -3.60 0.35
C ALA A 65 4.67 -3.82 0.26
N GLU A 66 5.21 -3.90 -0.96
CA GLU A 66 6.65 -4.03 -1.18
C GLU A 66 7.43 -2.79 -0.67
N THR A 67 6.88 -1.59 -0.91
CA THR A 67 7.50 -0.34 -0.46
C THR A 67 7.52 -0.22 1.06
N LEU A 68 6.51 -0.74 1.74
CA LEU A 68 6.41 -0.75 3.20
C LEU A 68 7.22 -1.87 3.85
N THR A 69 7.69 -2.85 3.07
CA THR A 69 8.48 -3.97 3.58
C THR A 69 9.95 -3.61 3.65
N PRO A 70 10.59 -3.70 4.82
CA PRO A 70 12.02 -3.45 4.94
C PRO A 70 12.84 -4.42 4.08
N LYS A 71 13.87 -3.88 3.42
CA LYS A 71 14.82 -4.70 2.64
C LYS A 71 15.76 -5.44 3.57
N LEU A 72 16.04 -6.67 3.22
CA LEU A 72 17.06 -7.51 3.86
C LEU A 72 18.48 -7.04 3.44
N ALA A 73 19.50 -7.58 4.10
CA ALA A 73 20.90 -7.21 3.83
C ALA A 73 21.37 -7.51 2.39
N ASP A 74 20.76 -8.49 1.74
CA ASP A 74 20.98 -8.89 0.34
C ASP A 74 20.18 -8.05 -0.68
N GLY A 75 19.31 -7.16 -0.20
CA GLY A 75 18.44 -6.31 -1.00
C GLY A 75 17.07 -6.89 -1.32
N ASP A 76 16.81 -8.15 -0.95
CA ASP A 76 15.51 -8.80 -1.07
C ASP A 76 14.57 -8.36 0.06
N ILE A 77 13.31 -8.78 -0.01
CA ILE A 77 12.31 -8.56 1.02
C ILE A 77 11.88 -9.88 1.64
N SER A 78 11.49 -9.83 2.92
CA SER A 78 10.90 -11.00 3.58
C SER A 78 9.49 -11.24 3.04
N GLU A 79 9.24 -12.45 2.51
CA GLU A 79 7.92 -12.86 2.01
C GLU A 79 6.84 -12.76 3.10
N SER A 80 7.15 -13.14 4.33
CA SER A 80 6.21 -13.03 5.44
C SER A 80 5.88 -11.58 5.78
N ALA A 81 6.89 -10.69 5.81
CA ALA A 81 6.67 -9.27 6.06
C ALA A 81 5.89 -8.58 4.92
N PHE A 82 6.14 -8.99 3.66
CA PHE A 82 5.36 -8.56 2.51
C PHE A 82 3.89 -9.00 2.65
N ALA A 83 3.65 -10.28 2.97
CA ALA A 83 2.29 -10.80 3.16
C ALA A 83 1.55 -10.09 4.30
N ASP A 84 2.23 -9.82 5.42
CA ASP A 84 1.67 -9.07 6.55
C ASP A 84 1.28 -7.64 6.16
N ASN A 85 2.13 -6.95 5.41
CA ASN A 85 1.82 -5.60 4.92
C ASN A 85 0.69 -5.61 3.89
N LEU A 86 0.68 -6.56 2.98
CA LEU A 86 -0.40 -6.73 2.01
C LEU A 86 -1.74 -7.00 2.69
N GLN A 87 -1.76 -7.84 3.73
CA GLN A 87 -2.96 -8.10 4.51
C GLN A 87 -3.49 -6.83 5.20
N LYS A 88 -2.61 -6.00 5.78
CA LYS A 88 -2.99 -4.72 6.38
C LYS A 88 -3.57 -3.72 5.38
N ILE A 89 -3.08 -3.75 4.14
CA ILE A 89 -3.53 -2.87 3.06
C ILE A 89 -4.89 -3.32 2.51
N ARG A 90 -5.06 -4.61 2.27
CA ARG A 90 -6.21 -5.19 1.57
C ARG A 90 -7.43 -5.43 2.45
N TYR A 91 -7.21 -5.69 3.73
CA TYR A 91 -8.29 -6.05 4.66
C TYR A 91 -8.52 -4.97 5.72
N ARG A 92 -9.76 -4.79 6.11
CA ARG A 92 -10.16 -3.83 7.14
C ARG A 92 -9.41 -4.08 8.45
N ASP A 93 -8.63 -3.09 8.85
CA ASP A 93 -7.74 -3.15 10.01
C ASP A 93 -6.80 -4.38 10.03
N GLY A 94 -6.46 -4.90 8.84
CA GLY A 94 -5.57 -6.04 8.65
C GLY A 94 -6.16 -7.40 9.06
N LYS A 95 -7.48 -7.51 9.22
CA LYS A 95 -8.13 -8.74 9.70
C LYS A 95 -8.92 -9.42 8.61
N ILE A 96 -8.66 -10.71 8.39
CA ILE A 96 -9.44 -11.56 7.49
C ILE A 96 -10.60 -12.15 8.29
N ASP A 97 -11.81 -11.71 8.00
CA ASP A 97 -13.05 -12.17 8.62
C ASP A 97 -14.17 -12.22 7.56
N GLY A 98 -14.06 -13.23 6.70
CA GLY A 98 -14.97 -13.40 5.56
C GLY A 98 -14.79 -12.36 4.45
N TYR A 99 -15.56 -12.53 3.37
CA TYR A 99 -15.49 -11.74 2.15
C TYR A 99 -15.61 -10.22 2.39
N THR A 100 -16.48 -9.80 3.30
CA THR A 100 -16.75 -8.39 3.59
C THR A 100 -15.63 -7.66 4.33
N SER A 101 -14.65 -8.40 4.86
CA SER A 101 -13.45 -7.81 5.47
C SER A 101 -12.47 -7.27 4.45
N ARG A 102 -12.49 -7.79 3.22
CA ARG A 102 -11.71 -7.27 2.09
C ARG A 102 -12.28 -5.92 1.64
N LEU A 103 -11.41 -4.96 1.40
CA LEU A 103 -11.79 -3.59 1.05
C LEU A 103 -12.10 -3.50 -0.46
N HIS A 104 -13.36 -3.70 -0.81
CA HIS A 104 -13.83 -3.71 -2.20
C HIS A 104 -14.02 -2.32 -2.80
N TYR A 105 -14.22 -1.30 -1.97
CA TYR A 105 -14.46 0.07 -2.41
C TYR A 105 -13.22 0.93 -2.17
N ILE A 106 -12.81 1.68 -3.19
CA ILE A 106 -11.61 2.51 -3.13
C ILE A 106 -11.67 3.56 -2.00
N ALA A 107 -12.84 4.12 -1.72
CA ALA A 107 -13.02 5.07 -0.62
C ALA A 107 -12.76 4.43 0.75
N ASP A 108 -13.26 3.22 0.97
CA ASP A 108 -13.00 2.45 2.20
C ASP A 108 -11.52 2.07 2.31
N TRP A 109 -10.92 1.69 1.19
CA TRP A 109 -9.50 1.35 1.11
C TRP A 109 -8.61 2.54 1.50
N ILE A 110 -8.88 3.74 0.94
CA ILE A 110 -8.17 4.97 1.27
C ILE A 110 -8.37 5.32 2.75
N ASN A 111 -9.61 5.31 3.24
CA ASN A 111 -9.92 5.62 4.63
C ASN A 111 -9.24 4.66 5.61
N ASN A 112 -9.18 3.36 5.27
CA ASN A 112 -8.46 2.37 6.05
C ASN A 112 -6.95 2.69 6.07
N GLY A 113 -6.37 3.05 4.93
CA GLY A 113 -4.97 3.41 4.82
C GLY A 113 -4.59 4.64 5.63
N VAL A 114 -5.42 5.69 5.59
CA VAL A 114 -5.22 6.91 6.39
C VAL A 114 -5.35 6.60 7.88
N ARG A 115 -6.37 5.86 8.30
CA ARG A 115 -6.60 5.49 9.70
C ARG A 115 -5.48 4.64 10.27
N ASN A 116 -4.93 3.73 9.47
CA ASN A 116 -3.84 2.84 9.87
C ASN A 116 -2.43 3.42 9.60
N GLY A 117 -2.34 4.66 9.10
CA GLY A 117 -1.11 5.44 9.06
C GLY A 117 -0.14 5.08 7.91
N PHE A 118 -0.56 4.30 6.91
CA PHE A 118 0.26 4.04 5.72
C PHE A 118 -0.11 4.90 4.50
N LEU A 119 -1.20 5.67 4.58
CA LEU A 119 -1.55 6.72 3.62
C LEU A 119 -1.74 8.05 4.31
N GLN A 120 -1.54 9.13 3.57
CA GLN A 120 -1.87 10.49 3.97
C GLN A 120 -2.73 11.15 2.90
N ASP A 121 -3.86 11.73 3.29
CA ASP A 121 -4.65 12.56 2.40
C ASP A 121 -3.98 13.93 2.23
N VAL A 122 -3.48 14.20 1.03
CA VAL A 122 -2.81 15.46 0.67
C VAL A 122 -3.68 16.34 -0.22
N THR A 123 -4.92 15.96 -0.48
CA THR A 123 -5.82 16.65 -1.42
C THR A 123 -5.98 18.12 -1.07
N GLY A 124 -6.26 18.43 0.19
CA GLY A 124 -6.41 19.81 0.65
C GLY A 124 -5.11 20.64 0.64
N ALA A 125 -3.95 19.98 0.64
CA ALA A 125 -2.66 20.66 0.51
C ALA A 125 -2.30 20.95 -0.96
N MET A 126 -2.83 20.15 -1.89
CA MET A 126 -2.60 20.29 -3.33
C MET A 126 -3.57 21.28 -4.00
N SER A 127 -4.79 21.39 -3.48
CA SER A 127 -5.80 22.33 -3.98
C SER A 127 -6.62 22.93 -2.84
N PRO A 128 -6.65 24.27 -2.69
CA PRO A 128 -7.47 24.91 -1.66
C PRO A 128 -8.98 24.85 -1.95
N ASP A 129 -9.38 24.52 -3.18
CA ASP A 129 -10.76 24.47 -3.65
C ASP A 129 -11.38 23.06 -3.58
N THR A 130 -10.94 22.23 -2.64
CA THR A 130 -11.49 20.88 -2.47
C THR A 130 -12.73 20.90 -1.60
N GLU A 131 -13.83 20.33 -2.09
CA GLU A 131 -15.02 20.02 -1.29
C GLU A 131 -15.00 18.54 -0.89
N ARG A 132 -15.27 18.27 0.39
CA ARG A 132 -15.56 16.90 0.84
C ARG A 132 -16.99 16.54 0.42
N LEU A 133 -17.10 15.53 -0.42
CA LEU A 133 -18.38 14.88 -0.67
C LEU A 133 -18.74 14.06 0.59
N SER A 134 -19.84 14.41 1.23
CA SER A 134 -20.39 13.73 2.41
C SER A 134 -21.34 12.62 1.99
#